data_55e000aef0f9345796396e614d94359e
#
_entry.id   55e000aef0f9345796396e614d94359e
#
_cell.length_a   1.000
_cell.length_b   1.000
_cell.length_c   1.000
_cell.angle_alpha   90.00
_cell.angle_beta   90.00
_cell.angle_gamma   90.00
#
_symmetry.space_group_name_H-M   'P 1'
#
loop_
_entity.id
_entity.type
_entity.pdbx_description
1 polymer ?
#
loop_
_entity_poly.entity_id
_entity_poly.type
_entity_poly.pdbx_seq_one_letter_code
_entity_poly.pdbx_strand_id
1 'polypeptide(L)'
;MSYLNLSQFLEQQMGNLTPELAQVISTIADTCQTIDQALQKGALAGVLGSAQHENVQGEEQKKLDVISNDYLIDALKVHPQVGGLASEELDEFTPAQENGKYLVLFDPLDGSSNIDINMCVGTIFSILPAKNAVTQAEDFMQAGNQQVAAGYVLYGPSTMLALTVGAGTVFFTFDPETQQFLLTSENIQVAVDTKEYAINSSNQRHWENPVKRYIEELLAGKTGPREKDFNMRWVACMVGDIHRILCRSGIFMYPYDLKDPKKAGRLRLMYEANPMSMLIEQAGGASSTGRIRILDIQPTDLHQRVPVIIGSKNEVDLVTGYHN
;
A
#
# COMPACT_ATOMS: atom_id res chain seq x y z
N MET A 1 -16.23 -2.54 -26.64
CA MET A 1 -15.49 -1.31 -26.24
C MET A 1 -14.05 -1.71 -26.08
N SER A 2 -13.10 -0.97 -26.66
CA SER A 2 -11.67 -1.23 -26.40
C SER A 2 -11.28 -0.49 -25.11
N TYR A 3 -10.78 -1.23 -24.13
CA TYR A 3 -10.19 -0.63 -22.93
C TYR A 3 -8.85 0.02 -23.27
N LEU A 4 -8.50 1.12 -22.63
CA LEU A 4 -7.13 1.66 -22.67
C LEU A 4 -6.21 0.71 -21.90
N ASN A 5 -5.04 0.42 -22.45
CA ASN A 5 -4.00 -0.22 -21.65
C ASN A 5 -3.22 0.81 -20.81
N LEU A 6 -2.40 0.31 -19.86
CA LEU A 6 -1.63 1.16 -18.95
C LEU A 6 -0.75 2.19 -19.71
N SER A 7 -0.06 1.77 -20.77
CA SER A 7 0.81 2.66 -21.56
C SER A 7 0.00 3.79 -22.20
N GLN A 8 -1.13 3.49 -22.83
CA GLN A 8 -2.02 4.50 -23.43
C GLN A 8 -2.60 5.46 -22.39
N PHE A 9 -2.95 4.96 -21.20
CA PHE A 9 -3.40 5.81 -20.10
C PHE A 9 -2.29 6.76 -19.64
N LEU A 10 -1.07 6.25 -19.40
CA LEU A 10 0.08 7.06 -18.99
C LEU A 10 0.43 8.14 -20.02
N GLU A 11 0.32 7.82 -21.32
CA GLU A 11 0.49 8.80 -22.41
C GLU A 11 -0.54 9.93 -22.32
N GLN A 12 -1.79 9.63 -21.98
CA GLN A 12 -2.84 10.65 -21.82
C GLN A 12 -2.61 11.54 -20.60
N GLN A 13 -1.85 11.08 -19.60
CA GLN A 13 -1.51 11.83 -18.37
C GLN A 13 -0.28 12.74 -18.54
N MET A 14 0.34 12.85 -19.74
CA MET A 14 1.58 13.61 -19.97
C MET A 14 1.51 15.12 -19.64
N GLY A 15 0.36 15.64 -19.25
CA GLY A 15 0.23 16.98 -18.65
C GLY A 15 0.64 17.03 -17.16
N ASN A 16 0.52 15.89 -16.46
CA ASN A 16 0.78 15.73 -15.03
C ASN A 16 1.96 14.77 -14.74
N LEU A 17 2.42 14.05 -15.75
CA LEU A 17 3.36 12.94 -15.65
C LEU A 17 4.49 13.13 -16.66
N THR A 18 5.74 12.86 -16.26
CA THR A 18 6.85 12.85 -17.21
C THR A 18 6.96 11.50 -17.92
N PRO A 19 7.53 11.45 -19.16
CA PRO A 19 7.78 10.18 -19.84
C PRO A 19 8.65 9.22 -19.03
N GLU A 20 9.59 9.75 -18.27
CA GLU A 20 10.51 8.98 -17.43
C GLU A 20 9.76 8.31 -16.26
N LEU A 21 8.82 9.02 -15.62
CA LEU A 21 7.99 8.43 -14.55
C LEU A 21 7.07 7.36 -15.12
N ALA A 22 6.51 7.57 -16.31
CA ALA A 22 5.69 6.57 -17.00
C ALA A 22 6.46 5.26 -17.25
N GLN A 23 7.74 5.35 -17.65
CA GLN A 23 8.61 4.18 -17.84
C GLN A 23 8.83 3.41 -16.54
N VAL A 24 9.09 4.10 -15.42
CA VAL A 24 9.26 3.46 -14.11
C VAL A 24 7.98 2.74 -13.69
N ILE A 25 6.81 3.38 -13.81
CA ILE A 25 5.51 2.77 -13.50
C ILE A 25 5.26 1.53 -14.38
N SER A 26 5.57 1.61 -15.68
CA SER A 26 5.41 0.46 -16.59
C SER A 26 6.32 -0.71 -16.18
N THR A 27 7.59 -0.44 -15.83
CA THR A 27 8.51 -1.48 -15.35
C THR A 27 8.02 -2.16 -14.08
N ILE A 28 7.47 -1.39 -13.12
CA ILE A 28 6.85 -1.97 -11.90
C ILE A 28 5.68 -2.87 -12.30
N ALA A 29 4.78 -2.41 -13.15
CA ALA A 29 3.61 -3.18 -13.58
C ALA A 29 3.99 -4.48 -14.30
N ASP A 30 4.98 -4.44 -15.21
CA ASP A 30 5.48 -5.62 -15.93
C ASP A 30 6.14 -6.63 -14.98
N THR A 31 6.88 -6.13 -13.97
CA THR A 31 7.48 -6.98 -12.94
C THR A 31 6.39 -7.64 -12.08
N CYS A 32 5.32 -6.92 -11.74
CA CYS A 32 4.18 -7.47 -11.02
C CYS A 32 3.43 -8.56 -11.81
N GLN A 33 3.43 -8.51 -13.15
CA GLN A 33 2.91 -9.63 -13.96
C GLN A 33 3.76 -10.90 -13.79
N THR A 34 5.07 -10.74 -13.66
CA THR A 34 5.98 -11.87 -13.40
C THR A 34 5.76 -12.45 -12.00
N ILE A 35 5.53 -11.59 -11.00
CA ILE A 35 5.17 -12.02 -9.63
C ILE A 35 3.84 -12.78 -9.65
N ASP A 36 2.81 -12.25 -10.35
CA ASP A 36 1.51 -12.92 -10.49
C ASP A 36 1.66 -14.34 -11.06
N GLN A 37 2.47 -14.49 -12.12
CA GLN A 37 2.73 -15.81 -12.73
C GLN A 37 3.42 -16.78 -11.76
N ALA A 38 4.30 -16.29 -10.88
CA ALA A 38 4.94 -17.10 -9.85
C ALA A 38 3.94 -17.52 -8.76
N LEU A 39 3.09 -16.58 -8.31
CA LEU A 39 2.01 -16.83 -7.34
C LEU A 39 1.02 -17.86 -7.83
N GLN A 40 0.56 -17.75 -9.09
CA GLN A 40 -0.41 -18.69 -9.68
C GLN A 40 0.12 -20.12 -9.78
N LYS A 41 1.42 -20.31 -9.88
CA LYS A 41 2.03 -21.65 -9.84
C LYS A 41 2.04 -22.25 -8.42
N GLY A 42 2.11 -21.41 -7.38
CA GLY A 42 2.01 -21.81 -5.98
C GLY A 42 2.84 -23.05 -5.63
N ALA A 43 2.17 -24.04 -5.05
CA ALA A 43 2.80 -25.32 -4.65
C ALA A 43 3.47 -26.07 -5.82
N LEU A 44 2.97 -25.93 -7.05
CA LEU A 44 3.53 -26.60 -8.21
C LEU A 44 4.95 -26.14 -8.55
N ALA A 45 5.27 -24.88 -8.23
CA ALA A 45 6.62 -24.33 -8.42
C ALA A 45 7.51 -24.51 -7.17
N GLY A 46 7.00 -25.06 -6.06
CA GLY A 46 7.73 -25.19 -4.81
C GLY A 46 8.03 -23.86 -4.11
N VAL A 47 7.29 -22.80 -4.46
CA VAL A 47 7.51 -21.44 -3.96
C VAL A 47 6.74 -21.13 -2.68
N LEU A 48 5.92 -22.05 -2.17
CA LEU A 48 5.22 -21.91 -0.89
C LEU A 48 6.13 -22.25 0.30
N GLY A 49 5.74 -21.77 1.47
CA GLY A 49 6.38 -22.06 2.76
C GLY A 49 7.52 -21.10 3.10
N SER A 50 8.14 -21.35 4.25
CA SER A 50 9.22 -20.53 4.81
C SER A 50 10.47 -20.56 3.93
N ALA A 51 11.14 -19.40 3.83
CA ALA A 51 12.48 -19.30 3.29
C ALA A 51 13.55 -19.80 4.30
N GLN A 52 13.14 -20.14 5.54
CA GLN A 52 14.02 -20.53 6.66
C GLN A 52 14.96 -19.38 7.10
N HIS A 53 14.61 -18.15 6.78
CA HIS A 53 15.28 -16.93 7.23
C HIS A 53 14.24 -15.99 7.85
N GLU A 54 14.68 -15.20 8.81
CA GLU A 54 13.93 -14.04 9.32
C GLU A 54 14.42 -12.81 8.58
N ASN A 55 13.51 -11.89 8.25
CA ASN A 55 13.90 -10.59 7.74
C ASN A 55 14.54 -9.78 8.88
N VAL A 56 15.12 -8.65 8.53
CA VAL A 56 15.79 -7.70 9.43
C VAL A 56 14.91 -7.22 10.59
N GLN A 57 13.63 -7.50 10.53
CA GLN A 57 12.65 -7.11 11.53
C GLN A 57 12.20 -8.28 12.42
N GLY A 58 12.80 -9.48 12.25
CA GLY A 58 12.48 -10.69 12.99
C GLY A 58 11.16 -11.33 12.57
N GLU A 59 10.70 -11.08 11.34
CA GLU A 59 9.54 -11.72 10.73
C GLU A 59 10.01 -12.88 9.84
N GLU A 60 9.35 -14.03 9.91
CA GLU A 60 9.67 -15.19 9.08
C GLU A 60 9.36 -14.90 7.61
N GLN A 61 10.39 -14.81 6.77
CA GLN A 61 10.22 -14.59 5.33
C GLN A 61 9.65 -15.84 4.65
N LYS A 62 8.70 -15.64 3.77
CA LYS A 62 8.23 -16.67 2.84
C LYS A 62 9.11 -16.66 1.59
N LYS A 63 9.19 -17.79 0.90
CA LYS A 63 9.97 -17.89 -0.35
C LYS A 63 9.50 -16.90 -1.41
N LEU A 64 8.18 -16.62 -1.45
CA LEU A 64 7.61 -15.68 -2.40
C LEU A 64 7.95 -14.22 -2.05
N ASP A 65 8.15 -13.87 -0.77
CA ASP A 65 8.63 -12.54 -0.39
C ASP A 65 10.01 -12.29 -1.03
N VAL A 66 10.93 -13.27 -0.86
CA VAL A 66 12.28 -13.19 -1.45
C VAL A 66 12.23 -13.12 -2.97
N ILE A 67 11.44 -13.99 -3.61
CA ILE A 67 11.33 -14.04 -5.09
C ILE A 67 10.75 -12.73 -5.63
N SER A 68 9.70 -12.19 -4.99
CA SER A 68 9.07 -10.93 -5.41
C SER A 68 10.01 -9.75 -5.22
N ASN A 69 10.76 -9.74 -4.10
CA ASN A 69 11.79 -8.75 -3.84
C ASN A 69 12.87 -8.78 -4.92
N ASP A 70 13.42 -9.95 -5.23
CA ASP A 70 14.48 -10.12 -6.22
C ASP A 70 14.02 -9.65 -7.61
N TYR A 71 12.81 -10.00 -8.03
CA TYR A 71 12.26 -9.54 -9.31
C TYR A 71 12.18 -8.01 -9.39
N LEU A 72 11.70 -7.34 -8.33
CA LEU A 72 11.61 -5.88 -8.31
C LEU A 72 13.00 -5.23 -8.28
N ILE A 73 13.92 -5.73 -7.46
CA ILE A 73 15.29 -5.22 -7.40
C ILE A 73 15.98 -5.38 -8.77
N ASP A 74 15.94 -6.56 -9.36
CA ASP A 74 16.63 -6.84 -10.63
C ASP A 74 16.10 -5.97 -11.78
N ALA A 75 14.79 -5.78 -11.87
CA ALA A 75 14.17 -4.97 -12.91
C ALA A 75 14.46 -3.47 -12.73
N LEU A 76 14.35 -2.97 -11.49
CA LEU A 76 14.42 -1.53 -11.21
C LEU A 76 15.86 -1.04 -11.05
N LYS A 77 16.78 -1.86 -10.56
CA LYS A 77 18.19 -1.49 -10.36
C LYS A 77 18.88 -1.11 -11.67
N VAL A 78 18.49 -1.72 -12.78
CA VAL A 78 19.07 -1.44 -14.12
C VAL A 78 18.28 -0.37 -14.88
N HIS A 79 17.16 0.10 -14.36
CA HIS A 79 16.32 1.08 -15.02
C HIS A 79 16.96 2.47 -15.01
N PRO A 80 17.16 3.14 -16.18
CA PRO A 80 17.96 4.37 -16.28
C PRO A 80 17.42 5.57 -15.49
N GLN A 81 16.14 5.55 -15.13
CA GLN A 81 15.50 6.65 -14.40
C GLN A 81 15.44 6.42 -12.88
N VAL A 82 15.90 5.27 -12.38
CA VAL A 82 15.86 4.91 -10.96
C VAL A 82 17.23 5.17 -10.33
N GLY A 83 17.28 6.09 -9.35
CA GLY A 83 18.49 6.43 -8.60
C GLY A 83 18.75 5.50 -7.41
N GLY A 84 17.69 4.94 -6.83
CA GLY A 84 17.80 4.04 -5.69
C GLY A 84 16.47 3.35 -5.36
N LEU A 85 16.58 2.25 -4.62
CA LEU A 85 15.48 1.39 -4.22
C LEU A 85 15.50 1.19 -2.71
N ALA A 86 14.34 1.16 -2.09
CA ALA A 86 14.17 0.75 -0.71
C ALA A 86 13.06 -0.31 -0.63
N SER A 87 13.38 -1.47 -0.09
CA SER A 87 12.45 -2.58 0.11
C SER A 87 12.17 -2.80 1.59
N GLU A 88 10.95 -3.20 1.90
CA GLU A 88 10.59 -3.65 3.25
C GLU A 88 11.45 -4.82 3.72
N GLU A 89 11.89 -5.68 2.80
CA GLU A 89 12.61 -6.92 3.05
C GLU A 89 14.13 -6.76 3.20
N LEU A 90 14.67 -5.55 2.94
CA LEU A 90 16.11 -5.27 3.03
C LEU A 90 16.40 -4.22 4.10
N ASP A 91 17.48 -4.39 4.87
CA ASP A 91 17.94 -3.45 5.91
C ASP A 91 18.27 -2.08 5.37
N GLU A 92 18.95 -2.07 4.22
CA GLU A 92 19.52 -0.88 3.61
C GLU A 92 18.90 -0.64 2.24
N PHE A 93 18.96 0.60 1.77
CA PHE A 93 18.58 0.89 0.40
C PHE A 93 19.56 0.26 -0.61
N THR A 94 19.07 -0.01 -1.80
CA THR A 94 19.88 -0.50 -2.92
C THR A 94 20.17 0.65 -3.86
N PRO A 95 21.44 1.08 -4.06
CA PRO A 95 21.81 2.05 -5.08
C PRO A 95 21.49 1.51 -6.48
N ALA A 96 21.04 2.39 -7.38
CA ALA A 96 20.75 2.04 -8.76
C ALA A 96 21.57 2.89 -9.74
N GLN A 97 20.97 3.77 -10.54
CA GLN A 97 21.68 4.51 -11.57
C GLN A 97 22.06 5.91 -11.09
N GLU A 98 23.30 6.34 -11.36
CA GLU A 98 23.67 7.75 -11.20
C GLU A 98 22.79 8.64 -12.09
N ASN A 99 22.37 9.77 -11.54
CA ASN A 99 21.42 10.70 -12.18
C ASN A 99 20.03 10.10 -12.46
N GLY A 100 19.67 8.96 -11.87
CA GLY A 100 18.29 8.47 -11.86
C GLY A 100 17.38 9.50 -11.21
N LYS A 101 16.23 9.78 -11.82
CA LYS A 101 15.32 10.86 -11.41
C LYS A 101 14.39 10.48 -10.26
N TYR A 102 14.26 9.20 -9.98
CA TYR A 102 13.28 8.66 -9.05
C TYR A 102 13.88 7.68 -8.05
N LEU A 103 13.31 7.67 -6.87
CA LEU A 103 13.51 6.67 -5.84
C LEU A 103 12.25 5.82 -5.76
N VAL A 104 12.40 4.50 -5.76
CA VAL A 104 11.27 3.57 -5.67
C VAL A 104 11.33 2.84 -4.34
N LEU A 105 10.22 2.89 -3.60
CA LEU A 105 10.05 2.20 -2.33
C LEU A 105 8.93 1.19 -2.48
N PHE A 106 9.08 0.00 -1.94
CA PHE A 106 8.05 -1.03 -2.09
C PHE A 106 8.03 -2.03 -0.94
N ASP A 107 6.83 -2.54 -0.68
CA ASP A 107 6.60 -3.83 -0.03
C ASP A 107 6.39 -4.85 -1.16
N PRO A 108 7.30 -5.81 -1.33
CA PRO A 108 7.22 -6.72 -2.48
C PRO A 108 6.03 -7.65 -2.40
N LEU A 109 5.55 -8.01 -1.19
CA LEU A 109 4.42 -8.91 -1.04
C LEU A 109 3.68 -8.75 0.30
N ASP A 110 2.86 -7.68 0.41
CA ASP A 110 1.96 -7.45 1.56
C ASP A 110 1.03 -8.64 1.79
N GLY A 111 0.89 -9.01 3.05
CA GLY A 111 0.02 -10.10 3.46
C GLY A 111 0.62 -11.48 3.26
N SER A 112 1.94 -11.65 3.34
CA SER A 112 2.65 -12.92 3.11
C SER A 112 2.12 -14.10 3.95
N SER A 113 1.50 -13.85 5.11
CA SER A 113 0.81 -14.88 5.89
C SER A 113 -0.40 -15.51 5.16
N ASN A 114 -0.93 -14.84 4.14
CA ASN A 114 -2.05 -15.30 3.32
C ASN A 114 -1.63 -16.25 2.18
N ILE A 115 -0.35 -16.30 1.85
CA ILE A 115 0.19 -17.10 0.72
C ILE A 115 -0.14 -18.58 0.90
N ASP A 116 0.22 -19.14 2.04
CA ASP A 116 0.11 -20.57 2.31
C ASP A 116 -1.35 -21.06 2.41
N ILE A 117 -2.30 -20.15 2.58
CA ILE A 117 -3.74 -20.43 2.66
C ILE A 117 -4.52 -19.99 1.42
N ASN A 118 -3.80 -19.59 0.36
CA ASN A 118 -4.36 -19.19 -0.93
C ASN A 118 -5.36 -18.03 -0.84
N MET A 119 -5.02 -17.02 -0.03
CA MET A 119 -5.77 -15.77 0.07
C MET A 119 -5.03 -14.65 -0.66
N CYS A 120 -5.71 -13.50 -0.87
CA CYS A 120 -5.10 -12.39 -1.59
C CYS A 120 -3.88 -11.83 -0.87
N VAL A 121 -2.91 -11.42 -1.66
CA VAL A 121 -1.68 -10.71 -1.30
C VAL A 121 -1.45 -9.60 -2.31
N GLY A 122 -0.45 -8.74 -2.13
CA GLY A 122 -0.18 -7.71 -3.12
C GLY A 122 1.18 -7.05 -2.99
N THR A 123 1.61 -6.40 -4.06
CA THR A 123 2.80 -5.54 -4.09
C THR A 123 2.38 -4.10 -3.91
N ILE A 124 3.00 -3.37 -2.98
CA ILE A 124 2.75 -1.93 -2.76
C ILE A 124 3.98 -1.16 -3.22
N PHE A 125 3.79 -0.02 -3.89
CA PHE A 125 4.89 0.83 -4.30
C PHE A 125 4.61 2.32 -4.13
N SER A 126 5.69 3.05 -3.90
CA SER A 126 5.74 4.52 -3.80
C SER A 126 6.90 5.03 -4.62
N ILE A 127 6.73 6.16 -5.32
CA ILE A 127 7.78 6.79 -6.11
C ILE A 127 7.99 8.21 -5.61
N LEU A 128 9.23 8.51 -5.23
CA LEU A 128 9.69 9.83 -4.80
C LEU A 128 10.64 10.43 -5.84
N PRO A 129 10.74 11.77 -5.95
CA PRO A 129 11.78 12.39 -6.75
C PRO A 129 13.16 12.17 -6.11
N ALA A 130 14.15 11.80 -6.90
CA ALA A 130 15.55 11.81 -6.46
C ALA A 130 16.05 13.26 -6.38
N LYS A 131 16.81 13.58 -5.33
CA LYS A 131 17.33 14.93 -5.08
C LYS A 131 18.78 15.10 -5.52
N ASN A 132 19.53 14.01 -5.51
CA ASN A 132 20.96 13.98 -5.76
C ASN A 132 21.30 13.05 -6.93
N ALA A 133 22.42 13.33 -7.61
CA ALA A 133 22.92 12.50 -8.70
C ALA A 133 23.32 11.09 -8.22
N VAL A 134 23.88 11.01 -7.02
CA VAL A 134 24.20 9.76 -6.33
C VAL A 134 23.32 9.67 -5.11
N THR A 135 22.46 8.66 -5.09
CA THR A 135 21.48 8.45 -4.01
C THR A 135 22.15 8.06 -2.70
N GLN A 136 21.68 8.66 -1.62
CA GLN A 136 22.04 8.34 -0.24
C GLN A 136 20.79 7.92 0.52
N ALA A 137 20.94 7.28 1.69
CA ALA A 137 19.82 6.84 2.52
C ALA A 137 18.89 8.01 2.92
N GLU A 138 19.46 9.18 3.19
CA GLU A 138 18.74 10.40 3.55
C GLU A 138 17.83 10.93 2.43
N ASP A 139 18.11 10.59 1.17
CA ASP A 139 17.28 11.01 0.03
C ASP A 139 15.89 10.38 0.06
N PHE A 140 15.74 9.23 0.70
CA PHE A 140 14.46 8.58 0.93
C PHE A 140 13.62 9.23 2.04
N MET A 141 14.27 9.98 2.96
CA MET A 141 13.59 10.63 4.08
C MET A 141 12.75 11.81 3.60
N GLN A 142 11.70 11.54 2.81
CA GLN A 142 10.76 12.53 2.31
C GLN A 142 9.37 12.24 2.85
N ALA A 143 8.63 13.29 3.22
CA ALA A 143 7.25 13.15 3.67
C ALA A 143 6.37 12.56 2.55
N GLY A 144 5.31 11.85 2.92
CA GLY A 144 4.45 11.15 1.98
C GLY A 144 3.77 12.06 0.95
N ASN A 145 3.61 13.36 1.25
CA ASN A 145 3.10 14.37 0.31
C ASN A 145 4.10 14.71 -0.81
N GLN A 146 5.33 14.20 -0.78
CA GLN A 146 6.32 14.35 -1.85
C GLN A 146 6.24 13.20 -2.89
N GLN A 147 5.40 12.20 -2.67
CA GLN A 147 5.20 11.12 -3.64
C GLN A 147 4.71 11.69 -4.97
N VAL A 148 5.33 11.27 -6.07
CA VAL A 148 4.91 11.63 -7.44
C VAL A 148 4.00 10.58 -8.06
N ALA A 149 4.05 9.35 -7.55
CA ALA A 149 3.10 8.28 -7.85
C ALA A 149 3.07 7.28 -6.69
N ALA A 150 1.94 6.61 -6.55
CA ALA A 150 1.76 5.50 -5.62
C ALA A 150 0.78 4.48 -6.22
N GLY A 151 0.94 3.23 -5.85
CA GLY A 151 0.06 2.17 -6.30
C GLY A 151 0.25 0.87 -5.54
N TYR A 152 -0.61 -0.06 -5.86
CA TYR A 152 -0.45 -1.46 -5.47
C TYR A 152 -0.96 -2.38 -6.58
N VAL A 153 -0.42 -3.58 -6.63
CA VAL A 153 -1.00 -4.68 -7.40
C VAL A 153 -1.58 -5.70 -6.42
N LEU A 154 -2.88 -5.96 -6.54
CA LEU A 154 -3.59 -7.00 -5.79
C LEU A 154 -3.59 -8.28 -6.59
N TYR A 155 -3.08 -9.35 -6.02
CA TYR A 155 -3.13 -10.72 -6.55
C TYR A 155 -4.28 -11.47 -5.86
N GLY A 156 -5.40 -11.60 -6.57
CA GLY A 156 -6.64 -12.17 -6.08
C GLY A 156 -7.37 -12.97 -7.16
N PRO A 157 -8.71 -13.04 -7.13
CA PRO A 157 -9.49 -13.69 -8.21
C PRO A 157 -9.20 -13.12 -9.59
N SER A 158 -8.84 -11.86 -9.68
CA SER A 158 -8.18 -11.22 -10.83
C SER A 158 -7.03 -10.36 -10.31
N THR A 159 -5.98 -10.21 -11.10
CA THR A 159 -4.85 -9.34 -10.75
C THR A 159 -5.21 -7.90 -11.14
N MET A 160 -5.16 -7.00 -10.15
CA MET A 160 -5.60 -5.61 -10.32
C MET A 160 -4.51 -4.64 -9.88
N LEU A 161 -4.25 -3.62 -10.70
CA LEU A 161 -3.40 -2.48 -10.36
C LEU A 161 -4.27 -1.29 -9.97
N ALA A 162 -4.07 -0.77 -8.76
CA ALA A 162 -4.54 0.55 -8.37
C ALA A 162 -3.39 1.55 -8.50
N LEU A 163 -3.65 2.69 -9.12
CA LEU A 163 -2.62 3.69 -9.41
C LEU A 163 -3.12 5.10 -9.17
N THR A 164 -2.27 5.95 -8.61
CA THR A 164 -2.42 7.40 -8.65
C THR A 164 -1.11 8.07 -9.06
N VAL A 165 -1.24 9.11 -9.88
CA VAL A 165 -0.15 10.02 -10.27
C VAL A 165 -0.47 11.46 -9.83
N GLY A 166 -1.28 11.59 -8.75
CA GLY A 166 -1.72 12.88 -8.21
C GLY A 166 -2.95 13.49 -8.91
N ALA A 167 -3.61 12.73 -9.78
CA ALA A 167 -4.78 13.17 -10.55
C ALA A 167 -5.99 12.23 -10.34
N GLY A 168 -6.25 11.84 -9.10
CA GLY A 168 -7.24 10.83 -8.75
C GLY A 168 -6.66 9.42 -8.71
N THR A 169 -7.51 8.44 -8.38
CA THR A 169 -7.15 7.01 -8.31
C THR A 169 -7.91 6.24 -9.37
N VAL A 170 -7.22 5.33 -10.05
CA VAL A 170 -7.75 4.50 -11.13
C VAL A 170 -7.45 3.03 -10.90
N PHE A 171 -8.26 2.14 -11.52
CA PHE A 171 -8.03 0.69 -11.52
C PHE A 171 -7.79 0.14 -12.90
N PHE A 172 -6.83 -0.75 -12.97
CA PHE A 172 -6.60 -1.62 -14.12
C PHE A 172 -6.79 -3.07 -13.70
N THR A 173 -7.30 -3.89 -14.62
CA THR A 173 -7.34 -5.34 -14.47
C THR A 173 -6.37 -5.95 -15.46
N PHE A 174 -5.57 -6.90 -15.02
CA PHE A 174 -4.68 -7.66 -15.88
C PHE A 174 -5.48 -8.62 -16.73
N ASP A 175 -5.31 -8.51 -18.03
CA ASP A 175 -5.89 -9.43 -19.01
C ASP A 175 -4.84 -10.49 -19.39
N PRO A 176 -5.03 -11.76 -18.99
CA PRO A 176 -4.08 -12.82 -19.29
C PRO A 176 -4.01 -13.18 -20.80
N GLU A 177 -5.02 -12.81 -21.61
CA GLU A 177 -5.00 -13.09 -23.04
C GLU A 177 -4.08 -12.11 -23.79
N THR A 178 -4.17 -10.82 -23.46
CA THR A 178 -3.35 -9.78 -24.09
C THR A 178 -2.06 -9.48 -23.32
N GLN A 179 -1.91 -10.02 -22.11
CA GLN A 179 -0.79 -9.77 -21.21
C GLN A 179 -0.64 -8.27 -20.89
N GLN A 180 -1.76 -7.57 -20.69
CA GLN A 180 -1.80 -6.13 -20.44
C GLN A 180 -2.69 -5.77 -19.25
N PHE A 181 -2.32 -4.72 -18.54
CA PHE A 181 -3.21 -4.06 -17.61
C PHE A 181 -4.16 -3.13 -18.38
N LEU A 182 -5.44 -3.41 -18.32
CA LEU A 182 -6.52 -2.68 -19.00
C LEU A 182 -7.27 -1.81 -17.99
N LEU A 183 -7.47 -0.54 -18.31
CA LEU A 183 -8.20 0.42 -17.47
C LEU A 183 -9.66 0.01 -17.33
N THR A 184 -10.06 -0.38 -16.13
CA THR A 184 -11.42 -0.87 -15.84
C THR A 184 -12.26 0.09 -15.02
N SER A 185 -11.62 1.01 -14.30
CA SER A 185 -12.35 2.05 -13.54
C SER A 185 -11.52 3.33 -13.44
N GLU A 186 -12.17 4.45 -13.77
CA GLU A 186 -11.64 5.80 -13.59
C GLU A 186 -12.34 6.51 -12.43
N ASN A 187 -11.70 7.55 -11.91
CA ASN A 187 -12.30 8.43 -10.89
C ASN A 187 -12.86 7.68 -9.68
N ILE A 188 -12.08 6.75 -9.14
CA ILE A 188 -12.44 6.02 -7.91
C ILE A 188 -12.74 7.02 -6.80
N GLN A 189 -13.88 6.84 -6.11
CA GLN A 189 -14.32 7.72 -5.03
C GLN A 189 -14.64 6.92 -3.77
N VAL A 190 -14.04 7.33 -2.67
CA VAL A 190 -14.39 6.88 -1.32
C VAL A 190 -15.46 7.81 -0.76
N ALA A 191 -16.65 7.28 -0.48
CA ALA A 191 -17.71 8.08 0.12
C ALA A 191 -17.26 8.61 1.50
N VAL A 192 -17.68 9.83 1.83
CA VAL A 192 -17.31 10.49 3.10
C VAL A 192 -17.84 9.72 4.32
N ASP A 193 -18.97 9.04 4.19
CA ASP A 193 -19.59 8.19 5.21
C ASP A 193 -19.52 6.70 4.82
N THR A 194 -19.48 5.84 5.81
CA THR A 194 -19.52 4.38 5.60
C THR A 194 -20.29 3.63 6.68
N LYS A 195 -20.51 2.33 6.44
CA LYS A 195 -21.01 1.35 7.41
C LYS A 195 -20.10 0.11 7.51
N GLU A 196 -18.89 0.21 6.97
CA GLU A 196 -17.92 -0.89 6.99
C GLU A 196 -16.63 -0.43 7.68
N TYR A 197 -16.08 -1.32 8.50
CA TYR A 197 -14.80 -1.11 9.16
C TYR A 197 -13.96 -2.38 9.17
N ALA A 198 -12.64 -2.22 9.20
CA ALA A 198 -11.67 -3.29 9.30
C ALA A 198 -10.68 -2.99 10.43
N ILE A 199 -10.56 -3.92 11.37
CA ILE A 199 -9.61 -3.84 12.49
C ILE A 199 -9.36 -5.24 13.05
N ASN A 200 -8.14 -5.54 13.48
CA ASN A 200 -7.87 -6.78 14.19
C ASN A 200 -8.39 -6.71 15.63
N SER A 201 -9.62 -7.16 15.85
CA SER A 201 -10.29 -7.11 17.14
C SER A 201 -9.60 -7.94 18.26
N SER A 202 -8.71 -8.88 17.91
CA SER A 202 -7.93 -9.63 18.91
C SER A 202 -7.01 -8.74 19.74
N ASN A 203 -6.69 -7.54 19.26
CA ASN A 203 -5.85 -6.55 19.94
C ASN A 203 -6.63 -5.55 20.79
N GLN A 204 -7.96 -5.69 20.92
CA GLN A 204 -8.83 -4.74 21.63
C GLN A 204 -8.34 -4.38 23.05
N ARG A 205 -7.82 -5.34 23.80
CA ARG A 205 -7.29 -5.11 25.15
C ARG A 205 -6.08 -4.17 25.19
N HIS A 206 -5.39 -3.99 24.08
CA HIS A 206 -4.16 -3.20 23.94
C HIS A 206 -4.38 -1.85 23.24
N TRP A 207 -5.58 -1.59 22.70
CA TRP A 207 -5.86 -0.29 22.06
C TRP A 207 -5.91 0.84 23.07
N GLU A 208 -5.61 2.03 22.61
CA GLU A 208 -5.88 3.26 23.36
C GLU A 208 -7.39 3.50 23.54
N ASN A 209 -7.74 4.28 24.56
CA ASN A 209 -9.16 4.55 24.86
C ASN A 209 -9.95 5.20 23.70
N PRO A 210 -9.39 6.13 22.88
CA PRO A 210 -10.08 6.67 21.72
C PRO A 210 -10.55 5.60 20.74
N VAL A 211 -9.68 4.63 20.43
CA VAL A 211 -10.01 3.52 19.51
C VAL A 211 -11.04 2.59 20.13
N LYS A 212 -10.90 2.25 21.43
CA LYS A 212 -11.90 1.45 22.14
C LYS A 212 -13.27 2.09 22.09
N ARG A 213 -13.36 3.37 22.44
CA ARG A 213 -14.59 4.17 22.38
C ARG A 213 -15.20 4.11 20.98
N TYR A 214 -14.39 4.39 19.95
CA TYR A 214 -14.87 4.37 18.58
C TYR A 214 -15.47 3.01 18.19
N ILE A 215 -14.77 1.91 18.47
CA ILE A 215 -15.27 0.57 18.16
C ILE A 215 -16.52 0.20 18.98
N GLU A 216 -16.58 0.56 20.26
CA GLU A 216 -17.77 0.36 21.08
C GLU A 216 -19.00 1.06 20.51
N GLU A 217 -18.84 2.30 20.01
CA GLU A 217 -19.92 3.03 19.34
C GLU A 217 -20.37 2.34 18.03
N LEU A 218 -19.45 1.76 17.25
CA LEU A 218 -19.82 0.98 16.06
C LEU A 218 -20.60 -0.28 16.43
N LEU A 219 -20.18 -0.99 17.47
CA LEU A 219 -20.79 -2.23 17.95
C LEU A 219 -22.17 -1.99 18.60
N ALA A 220 -22.40 -0.82 19.19
CA ALA A 220 -23.69 -0.45 19.76
C ALA A 220 -24.81 -0.31 18.69
N GLY A 221 -24.44 -0.18 17.42
CA GLY A 221 -25.36 -0.21 16.30
C GLY A 221 -26.42 0.90 16.35
N LYS A 222 -27.64 0.58 15.88
CA LYS A 222 -28.77 1.53 15.82
C LYS A 222 -29.23 2.07 17.17
N THR A 223 -28.96 1.36 18.24
CA THR A 223 -29.33 1.75 19.60
C THR A 223 -28.27 2.59 20.29
N GLY A 224 -27.11 2.71 19.67
CA GLY A 224 -25.98 3.51 20.17
C GLY A 224 -25.91 4.92 19.56
N PRO A 225 -24.87 5.66 19.89
CA PRO A 225 -24.72 7.08 19.50
C PRO A 225 -24.56 7.29 17.98
N ARG A 226 -24.23 6.24 17.22
CA ARG A 226 -24.07 6.31 15.76
C ARG A 226 -25.39 6.07 15.01
N GLU A 227 -26.43 5.59 15.66
CA GLU A 227 -27.79 5.33 15.14
C GLU A 227 -27.83 4.50 13.84
N LYS A 228 -26.78 3.75 13.56
CA LYS A 228 -26.64 2.87 12.39
C LYS A 228 -25.83 1.61 12.71
N ASP A 229 -26.13 0.52 12.00
CA ASP A 229 -25.38 -0.74 12.11
C ASP A 229 -24.14 -0.69 11.23
N PHE A 230 -23.02 -1.20 11.74
CA PHE A 230 -21.76 -1.34 11.02
C PHE A 230 -21.41 -2.81 10.81
N ASN A 231 -20.72 -3.11 9.71
CA ASN A 231 -20.20 -4.44 9.40
C ASN A 231 -18.67 -4.44 9.47
N MET A 232 -18.12 -5.38 10.26
CA MET A 232 -16.70 -5.62 10.27
C MET A 232 -16.31 -6.44 9.02
N ARG A 233 -15.23 -6.02 8.36
CA ARG A 233 -14.62 -6.70 7.24
C ARG A 233 -13.10 -6.65 7.41
N TRP A 234 -12.48 -7.80 7.62
CA TRP A 234 -11.03 -7.91 7.86
C TRP A 234 -10.45 -8.98 6.93
N VAL A 235 -9.54 -8.59 6.05
CA VAL A 235 -8.87 -9.48 5.08
C VAL A 235 -7.52 -9.96 5.61
N ALA A 236 -6.93 -9.24 6.55
CA ALA A 236 -5.58 -9.47 7.11
C ALA A 236 -4.45 -9.30 6.07
N CYS A 237 -4.67 -8.44 5.09
CA CYS A 237 -3.73 -7.99 4.08
C CYS A 237 -4.10 -6.54 3.77
N MET A 238 -3.15 -5.60 3.91
CA MET A 238 -3.47 -4.17 3.77
C MET A 238 -3.95 -3.85 2.36
N VAL A 239 -3.33 -4.45 1.33
CA VAL A 239 -3.76 -4.30 -0.07
C VAL A 239 -5.22 -4.71 -0.22
N GLY A 240 -5.62 -5.87 0.34
CA GLY A 240 -6.99 -6.37 0.26
C GLY A 240 -8.01 -5.49 0.99
N ASP A 241 -7.67 -5.02 2.18
CA ASP A 241 -8.53 -4.14 2.97
C ASP A 241 -8.68 -2.76 2.31
N ILE A 242 -7.59 -2.16 1.80
CA ILE A 242 -7.63 -0.87 1.10
C ILE A 242 -8.36 -0.98 -0.25
N HIS A 243 -8.12 -2.07 -1.01
CA HIS A 243 -8.87 -2.31 -2.26
C HIS A 243 -10.37 -2.36 -2.01
N ARG A 244 -10.80 -3.04 -0.94
CA ARG A 244 -12.20 -3.06 -0.53
C ARG A 244 -12.73 -1.65 -0.25
N ILE A 245 -11.96 -0.80 0.44
CA ILE A 245 -12.35 0.59 0.76
C ILE A 245 -12.49 1.41 -0.53
N LEU A 246 -11.55 1.30 -1.45
CA LEU A 246 -11.62 1.99 -2.75
C LEU A 246 -12.83 1.55 -3.57
N CYS A 247 -13.26 0.27 -3.46
CA CYS A 247 -14.43 -0.26 -4.16
C CYS A 247 -15.77 0.06 -3.48
N ARG A 248 -15.82 0.11 -2.13
CA ARG A 248 -17.09 0.10 -1.38
C ARG A 248 -17.18 1.13 -0.27
N SER A 249 -16.12 1.90 -0.07
CA SER A 249 -15.91 2.75 1.10
C SER A 249 -15.77 1.93 2.39
N GLY A 250 -15.26 2.54 3.44
CA GLY A 250 -14.95 1.87 4.70
C GLY A 250 -13.87 2.62 5.47
N ILE A 251 -13.51 2.09 6.62
CA ILE A 251 -12.35 2.53 7.39
C ILE A 251 -11.52 1.31 7.77
N PHE A 252 -10.22 1.37 7.51
CA PHE A 252 -9.23 0.40 7.96
C PHE A 252 -8.43 1.02 9.11
N MET A 253 -8.20 0.21 10.16
CA MET A 253 -7.44 0.64 11.32
C MET A 253 -6.41 -0.40 11.73
N TYR A 254 -5.17 0.06 11.82
CA TYR A 254 -4.10 -0.62 12.54
C TYR A 254 -3.50 0.39 13.52
N PRO A 255 -4.23 0.66 14.65
CA PRO A 255 -3.90 1.73 15.57
C PRO A 255 -2.66 1.43 16.40
N TYR A 256 -2.19 2.43 17.15
CA TYR A 256 -1.20 2.24 18.20
C TYR A 256 -1.65 1.16 19.20
N ASP A 257 -0.72 0.31 19.57
CA ASP A 257 -0.96 -0.89 20.37
C ASP A 257 -0.03 -0.89 21.60
N LEU A 258 -0.63 -0.85 22.78
CA LEU A 258 0.08 -0.84 24.07
C LEU A 258 0.76 -2.19 24.40
N LYS A 259 0.59 -3.23 23.59
CA LYS A 259 1.27 -4.51 23.76
C LYS A 259 2.79 -4.37 23.65
N ASP A 260 3.24 -3.49 22.75
CA ASP A 260 4.64 -3.11 22.60
C ASP A 260 4.78 -1.59 22.50
N PRO A 261 4.83 -0.88 23.65
CA PRO A 261 4.87 0.58 23.67
C PRO A 261 6.10 1.20 22.99
N LYS A 262 7.13 0.40 22.70
CA LYS A 262 8.33 0.86 22.00
C LYS A 262 8.12 0.93 20.48
N LYS A 263 7.12 0.23 19.95
CA LYS A 263 6.77 0.27 18.52
C LYS A 263 5.64 1.26 18.31
N ALA A 264 5.88 2.31 17.53
CA ALA A 264 4.90 3.36 17.25
C ALA A 264 3.64 2.84 16.53
N GLY A 265 3.72 1.69 15.86
CA GLY A 265 2.65 1.04 15.11
C GLY A 265 3.10 -0.32 14.58
N ARG A 266 2.31 -0.89 13.69
CA ARG A 266 2.61 -2.18 13.05
C ARG A 266 3.06 -2.04 11.60
N LEU A 267 2.46 -1.10 10.88
CA LEU A 267 2.69 -0.87 9.46
C LEU A 267 3.85 0.12 9.26
N ARG A 268 4.56 -0.03 8.15
CA ARG A 268 5.70 0.83 7.80
C ARG A 268 5.21 2.09 7.10
N LEU A 269 5.76 3.23 7.53
CA LEU A 269 5.37 4.53 6.99
C LEU A 269 5.59 4.60 5.48
N MET A 270 6.77 4.20 5.02
CA MET A 270 7.23 4.51 3.67
C MET A 270 6.81 3.47 2.63
N TYR A 271 6.69 2.21 3.03
CA TYR A 271 6.37 1.10 2.11
C TYR A 271 4.87 0.84 2.00
N GLU A 272 4.10 1.12 3.07
CA GLU A 272 2.68 0.76 3.17
C GLU A 272 1.82 2.01 3.41
N ALA A 273 2.04 2.74 4.53
CA ALA A 273 1.12 3.79 4.96
C ALA A 273 1.08 5.00 4.01
N ASN A 274 2.22 5.48 3.52
CA ASN A 274 2.31 6.60 2.58
C ASN A 274 1.65 6.30 1.22
N PRO A 275 2.00 5.21 0.50
CA PRO A 275 1.36 4.91 -0.79
C PRO A 275 -0.15 4.68 -0.65
N MET A 276 -0.60 3.95 0.36
CA MET A 276 -2.03 3.73 0.59
C MET A 276 -2.77 5.01 0.98
N SER A 277 -2.11 5.91 1.74
CA SER A 277 -2.67 7.23 2.06
C SER A 277 -2.83 8.09 0.82
N MET A 278 -1.85 8.11 -0.09
CA MET A 278 -1.96 8.85 -1.34
C MET A 278 -3.14 8.34 -2.18
N LEU A 279 -3.27 7.03 -2.36
CA LEU A 279 -4.38 6.42 -3.10
C LEU A 279 -5.75 6.79 -2.53
N ILE A 280 -5.92 6.66 -1.21
CA ILE A 280 -7.19 6.93 -0.53
C ILE A 280 -7.53 8.42 -0.54
N GLU A 281 -6.56 9.31 -0.30
CA GLU A 281 -6.81 10.76 -0.32
C GLU A 281 -7.08 11.27 -1.73
N GLN A 282 -6.42 10.74 -2.75
CA GLN A 282 -6.74 11.02 -4.15
C GLN A 282 -8.12 10.49 -4.57
N ALA A 283 -8.67 9.54 -3.83
CA ALA A 283 -10.04 9.06 -3.99
C ALA A 283 -11.06 9.79 -3.08
N GLY A 284 -10.67 10.87 -2.40
CA GLY A 284 -11.56 11.67 -1.55
C GLY A 284 -11.72 11.17 -0.12
N GLY A 285 -10.97 10.16 0.30
CA GLY A 285 -10.88 9.69 1.68
C GLY A 285 -9.90 10.52 2.53
N ALA A 286 -9.52 9.97 3.68
CA ALA A 286 -8.54 10.57 4.59
C ALA A 286 -7.62 9.52 5.20
N SER A 287 -6.46 9.96 5.73
CA SER A 287 -5.51 9.12 6.45
C SER A 287 -4.91 9.83 7.67
N SER A 288 -4.78 9.11 8.78
CA SER A 288 -4.30 9.64 10.06
C SER A 288 -3.59 8.57 10.88
N THR A 289 -2.69 8.99 11.76
CA THR A 289 -2.18 8.13 12.84
C THR A 289 -3.12 8.08 14.05
N GLY A 290 -4.25 8.79 13.97
CA GLY A 290 -5.09 9.17 15.10
C GLY A 290 -4.74 10.56 15.65
N ARG A 291 -3.61 11.15 15.28
CA ARG A 291 -3.14 12.46 15.75
C ARG A 291 -2.71 13.39 14.64
N ILE A 292 -2.01 12.87 13.63
CA ILE A 292 -1.50 13.66 12.49
C ILE A 292 -1.83 12.95 11.19
N ARG A 293 -1.97 13.72 10.12
CA ARG A 293 -2.14 13.18 8.77
C ARG A 293 -0.90 12.39 8.35
N ILE A 294 -1.06 11.18 7.84
CA ILE A 294 0.06 10.29 7.52
C ILE A 294 1.01 10.91 6.49
N LEU A 295 0.49 11.53 5.43
CA LEU A 295 1.30 12.13 4.37
C LEU A 295 2.17 13.32 4.82
N ASP A 296 1.91 13.91 6.00
CA ASP A 296 2.67 15.03 6.52
C ASP A 296 3.79 14.60 7.49
N ILE A 297 3.92 13.29 7.75
CA ILE A 297 4.98 12.76 8.62
C ILE A 297 6.31 12.87 7.90
N GLN A 298 7.28 13.54 8.55
CA GLN A 298 8.67 13.52 8.11
C GLN A 298 9.32 12.21 8.59
N PRO A 299 9.71 11.30 7.69
CA PRO A 299 10.38 10.06 8.07
C PRO A 299 11.72 10.33 8.76
N THR A 300 12.04 9.48 9.72
CA THR A 300 13.33 9.50 10.46
C THR A 300 14.11 8.20 10.27
N ASP A 301 13.49 7.20 9.67
CA ASP A 301 14.07 5.88 9.44
C ASP A 301 13.36 5.22 8.25
N LEU A 302 14.10 4.40 7.44
CA LEU A 302 13.53 3.66 6.30
C LEU A 302 12.40 2.72 6.72
N HIS A 303 12.55 2.09 7.89
CA HIS A 303 11.60 1.11 8.42
C HIS A 303 10.71 1.69 9.53
N GLN A 304 10.58 3.02 9.59
CA GLN A 304 9.72 3.68 10.57
C GLN A 304 8.31 3.10 10.53
N ARG A 305 7.80 2.67 11.68
CA ARG A 305 6.42 2.18 11.83
C ARG A 305 5.51 3.28 12.35
N VAL A 306 4.25 3.25 11.92
CA VAL A 306 3.21 4.21 12.33
C VAL A 306 1.89 3.51 12.59
N PRO A 307 1.03 4.08 13.45
CA PRO A 307 -0.39 3.72 13.48
C PRO A 307 -1.07 4.17 12.18
N VAL A 308 -2.04 3.39 11.71
CA VAL A 308 -2.76 3.68 10.47
C VAL A 308 -4.26 3.66 10.72
N ILE A 309 -4.93 4.76 10.36
CA ILE A 309 -6.38 4.94 10.35
C ILE A 309 -6.71 5.61 9.01
N ILE A 310 -7.37 4.89 8.10
CA ILE A 310 -7.47 5.30 6.70
C ILE A 310 -8.80 4.89 6.09
N GLY A 311 -9.41 5.75 5.26
CA GLY A 311 -10.66 5.45 4.57
C GLY A 311 -11.62 6.62 4.48
N SER A 312 -12.92 6.37 4.71
CA SER A 312 -14.00 7.35 4.68
C SER A 312 -13.74 8.52 5.61
N LYS A 313 -13.72 9.73 5.06
CA LYS A 313 -13.22 10.93 5.75
C LYS A 313 -13.90 11.21 7.08
N ASN A 314 -15.23 11.12 7.14
CA ASN A 314 -15.97 11.41 8.38
C ASN A 314 -15.63 10.41 9.50
N GLU A 315 -15.35 9.16 9.17
CA GLU A 315 -14.94 8.16 10.15
C GLU A 315 -13.50 8.38 10.64
N VAL A 316 -12.58 8.72 9.73
CA VAL A 316 -11.19 9.04 10.09
C VAL A 316 -11.13 10.31 10.95
N ASP A 317 -11.86 11.38 10.57
CA ASP A 317 -11.92 12.63 11.32
C ASP A 317 -12.50 12.40 12.73
N LEU A 318 -13.55 11.57 12.84
CA LEU A 318 -14.19 11.27 14.11
C LEU A 318 -13.23 10.54 15.09
N VAL A 319 -12.61 9.45 14.64
CA VAL A 319 -11.70 8.70 15.52
C VAL A 319 -10.45 9.51 15.86
N THR A 320 -9.95 10.34 14.92
CA THR A 320 -8.85 11.29 15.18
C THR A 320 -9.28 12.33 16.22
N GLY A 321 -10.51 12.85 16.14
CA GLY A 321 -11.07 13.77 17.13
C GLY A 321 -11.17 13.20 18.54
N TYR A 322 -11.26 11.88 18.69
CA TYR A 322 -11.27 11.23 20.03
C TYR A 322 -9.89 11.18 20.68
N HIS A 323 -8.82 11.39 19.91
CA HIS A 323 -7.43 11.43 20.43
C HIS A 323 -7.00 12.84 20.93
N ASN A 324 -7.82 13.86 20.64
CA ASN A 324 -7.56 15.27 21.00
C ASN A 324 -8.20 15.67 22.33
#